data_a6424e143ea85507ab8400ea9f410072
#
_entry.id   a6424e143ea85507ab8400ea9f410072
#
_cell.length_a   1.000
_cell.length_b   1.000
_cell.length_c   1.000
_cell.angle_alpha   90.00
_cell.angle_beta   90.00
_cell.angle_gamma   90.00
#
_symmetry.space_group_name_H-M   'P 1'
#
loop_
_entity.id
_entity.type
_entity.pdbx_description
1 polymer ?
#
loop_
_entity_poly.entity_id
_entity_poly.type
_entity_poly.pdbx_seq_one_letter_code
_entity_poly.pdbx_strand_id
1 'polypeptide(L)'
;VLDISRMPVSDVVVIFTKSMYTMDAITKAVPIIGRDTAVLTLQNGLGNIEAIREATGNNPVIAGVTNYASDLLKPGRVELKGSGVTKMMALDEGAREKAARLVGLLCAVGHNAMLSDDVLIDIWEKVAFNAALNTTTAITGLTVGGVGSLSESRQLLFDISSEVVMVAKAEGINASESHVHGIIESVFDPEMSGDHKTSMLQDRILKRNTEIEAVCGRAVQIGKKHGLKTPKLECVYALVRVIECNYNKICL
;
A
#
# COMPACT_ATOMS: atom_id res chain seq x y z
N VAL A 1 7.28 -26.50 0.38
CA VAL A 1 7.53 -25.44 1.40
C VAL A 1 8.89 -25.73 1.98
N LEU A 2 9.82 -24.83 1.77
CA LEU A 2 11.12 -24.91 2.42
C LEU A 2 10.94 -24.60 3.90
N ASP A 3 11.56 -25.41 4.76
CA ASP A 3 11.63 -25.14 6.18
C ASP A 3 12.57 -23.94 6.40
N ILE A 4 11.99 -22.77 6.64
CA ILE A 4 12.73 -21.53 6.81
C ILE A 4 13.72 -21.57 7.99
N SER A 5 13.48 -22.44 8.98
CA SER A 5 14.37 -22.60 10.14
C SER A 5 15.75 -23.16 9.78
N ARG A 6 15.91 -23.73 8.58
CA ARG A 6 17.18 -24.23 8.06
C ARG A 6 17.97 -23.22 7.23
N MET A 7 17.40 -22.05 7.00
CA MET A 7 18.08 -20.99 6.27
C MET A 7 19.03 -20.21 7.23
N PRO A 8 20.12 -19.66 6.71
CA PRO A 8 20.98 -18.80 7.52
C PRO A 8 20.25 -17.50 7.89
N VAL A 9 20.73 -16.85 8.95
CA VAL A 9 20.32 -15.48 9.26
C VAL A 9 20.57 -14.58 8.06
N SER A 10 19.59 -13.78 7.72
CA SER A 10 19.61 -12.93 6.54
C SER A 10 20.05 -11.51 6.88
N ASP A 11 20.76 -10.83 5.96
CA ASP A 11 21.08 -9.40 6.09
C ASP A 11 19.80 -8.54 6.01
N VAL A 12 18.89 -8.94 5.12
CA VAL A 12 17.61 -8.25 4.89
C VAL A 12 16.51 -9.28 4.69
N VAL A 13 15.38 -9.06 5.37
CA VAL A 13 14.12 -9.78 5.14
C VAL A 13 13.13 -8.83 4.50
N VAL A 14 12.52 -9.24 3.39
CA VAL A 14 11.56 -8.42 2.65
C VAL A 14 10.15 -8.98 2.84
N ILE A 15 9.22 -8.14 3.30
CA ILE A 15 7.81 -8.50 3.48
C ILE A 15 7.00 -7.94 2.32
N PHE A 16 6.48 -8.85 1.49
CA PHE A 16 5.67 -8.55 0.30
C PHE A 16 4.27 -9.19 0.32
N THR A 17 3.87 -9.75 1.44
CA THR A 17 2.50 -10.28 1.60
C THR A 17 1.48 -9.14 1.60
N LYS A 18 0.20 -9.44 1.38
CA LYS A 18 -0.85 -8.46 1.68
C LYS A 18 -0.79 -8.06 3.15
N SER A 19 -1.14 -6.81 3.43
CA SER A 19 -1.02 -6.18 4.76
C SER A 19 -1.65 -6.99 5.90
N MET A 20 -2.78 -7.69 5.65
CA MET A 20 -3.41 -8.54 6.66
C MET A 20 -2.57 -9.76 7.07
N TYR A 21 -1.56 -10.12 6.31
CA TYR A 21 -0.67 -11.25 6.59
C TYR A 21 0.71 -10.82 7.08
N THR A 22 0.95 -9.54 7.31
CA THR A 22 2.27 -8.99 7.72
C THR A 22 2.76 -9.65 9.00
N MET A 23 1.94 -9.68 10.05
CA MET A 23 2.32 -10.28 11.34
C MET A 23 2.63 -11.79 11.21
N ASP A 24 1.79 -12.53 10.48
CA ASP A 24 2.01 -13.97 10.24
C ASP A 24 3.31 -14.23 9.45
N ALA A 25 3.56 -13.41 8.41
CA ALA A 25 4.76 -13.53 7.58
C ALA A 25 6.04 -13.26 8.39
N ILE A 26 6.04 -12.22 9.23
CA ILE A 26 7.20 -11.88 10.06
C ILE A 26 7.41 -12.95 11.14
N THR A 27 6.36 -13.39 11.81
CA THR A 27 6.45 -14.44 12.83
C THR A 27 7.09 -15.71 12.26
N LYS A 28 6.73 -16.07 11.02
CA LYS A 28 7.35 -17.19 10.31
C LYS A 28 8.81 -16.92 9.93
N ALA A 29 9.17 -15.66 9.67
CA ALA A 29 10.53 -15.27 9.30
C ALA A 29 11.49 -15.10 10.49
N VAL A 30 10.99 -15.07 11.73
CA VAL A 30 11.81 -14.93 12.96
C VAL A 30 13.07 -15.81 12.97
N PRO A 31 13.05 -17.11 12.55
CA PRO A 31 14.25 -17.94 12.56
C PRO A 31 15.42 -17.42 11.70
N ILE A 32 15.16 -16.56 10.72
CA ILE A 32 16.19 -15.96 9.86
C ILE A 32 16.45 -14.48 10.16
N ILE A 33 15.79 -13.92 11.16
CA ILE A 33 15.98 -12.56 11.63
C ILE A 33 16.97 -12.58 12.79
N GLY A 34 18.19 -12.12 12.55
CA GLY A 34 19.20 -11.90 13.59
C GLY A 34 19.16 -10.47 14.10
N ARG A 35 20.03 -10.15 15.07
CA ARG A 35 20.09 -8.84 15.72
C ARG A 35 20.23 -7.67 14.74
N ASP A 36 21.04 -7.86 13.71
CA ASP A 36 21.35 -6.80 12.73
C ASP A 36 20.56 -6.93 11.43
N THR A 37 19.64 -7.91 11.32
CA THR A 37 18.79 -8.07 10.13
C THR A 37 17.89 -6.87 9.96
N ALA A 38 17.93 -6.22 8.79
CA ALA A 38 16.96 -5.18 8.45
C ALA A 38 15.67 -5.81 7.87
N VAL A 39 14.53 -5.24 8.20
CA VAL A 39 13.26 -5.68 7.61
C VAL A 39 12.74 -4.58 6.68
N LEU A 40 12.57 -4.94 5.39
CA LEU A 40 12.03 -4.05 4.37
C LEU A 40 10.53 -4.33 4.16
N THR A 41 9.73 -3.27 4.11
CA THR A 41 8.37 -3.33 3.59
C THR A 41 8.18 -2.36 2.42
N LEU A 42 7.58 -2.87 1.33
CA LEU A 42 7.06 -2.09 0.20
C LEU A 42 5.54 -2.28 0.06
N GLN A 43 4.90 -2.79 1.13
CA GLN A 43 3.47 -3.11 1.13
C GLN A 43 2.63 -1.83 1.06
N ASN A 44 1.46 -1.94 0.44
CA ASN A 44 0.48 -0.86 0.39
C ASN A 44 -0.17 -0.64 1.77
N GLY A 45 -0.60 0.60 2.02
CA GLY A 45 -1.36 0.94 3.21
C GLY A 45 -0.50 1.28 4.43
N LEU A 46 -1.19 1.57 5.52
CA LEU A 46 -0.62 1.95 6.81
C LEU A 46 -0.62 0.77 7.78
N GLY A 47 0.22 0.83 8.81
CA GLY A 47 0.29 -0.17 9.88
C GLY A 47 1.31 -1.28 9.64
N ASN A 48 1.94 -1.36 8.47
CA ASN A 48 2.94 -2.39 8.18
C ASN A 48 4.25 -2.17 8.96
N ILE A 49 4.69 -0.92 9.09
CA ILE A 49 5.89 -0.55 9.85
C ILE A 49 5.70 -0.89 11.33
N GLU A 50 4.54 -0.55 11.89
CA GLU A 50 4.18 -0.82 13.28
C GLU A 50 4.14 -2.32 13.55
N ALA A 51 3.53 -3.09 12.66
CA ALA A 51 3.48 -4.56 12.76
C ALA A 51 4.87 -5.19 12.71
N ILE A 52 5.77 -4.67 11.86
CA ILE A 52 7.17 -5.11 11.82
C ILE A 52 7.85 -4.81 13.15
N ARG A 53 7.75 -3.59 13.66
CA ARG A 53 8.38 -3.20 14.93
C ARG A 53 7.83 -3.99 16.12
N GLU A 54 6.53 -4.25 16.14
CA GLU A 54 5.89 -5.09 17.16
C GLU A 54 6.48 -6.51 17.17
N ALA A 55 6.68 -7.11 16.02
CA ALA A 55 7.15 -8.48 15.90
C ALA A 55 8.67 -8.64 16.06
N THR A 56 9.46 -7.64 15.70
CA THR A 56 10.93 -7.74 15.63
C THR A 56 11.66 -6.86 16.66
N GLY A 57 10.92 -6.03 17.41
CA GLY A 57 11.49 -5.16 18.44
C GLY A 57 12.44 -4.11 17.86
N ASN A 58 13.74 -4.26 18.15
CA ASN A 58 14.76 -3.27 17.79
C ASN A 58 15.45 -3.53 16.44
N ASN A 59 14.95 -4.46 15.63
CA ASN A 59 15.53 -4.69 14.32
C ASN A 59 15.38 -3.45 13.42
N PRO A 60 16.42 -3.09 12.64
CA PRO A 60 16.35 -1.96 11.73
C PRO A 60 15.26 -2.13 10.68
N VAL A 61 14.49 -1.08 10.40
CA VAL A 61 13.40 -1.09 9.43
C VAL A 61 13.72 -0.22 8.24
N ILE A 62 13.44 -0.73 7.04
CA ILE A 62 13.44 0.01 5.79
C ILE A 62 12.00 0.14 5.34
N ALA A 63 11.51 1.37 5.24
CA ALA A 63 10.23 1.65 4.62
C ALA A 63 10.42 1.93 3.14
N GLY A 64 9.46 1.58 2.32
CA GLY A 64 9.51 1.95 0.92
C GLY A 64 8.13 1.98 0.27
N VAL A 65 8.11 2.59 -0.90
CA VAL A 65 6.95 2.67 -1.76
C VAL A 65 7.36 2.33 -3.18
N THR A 66 6.51 1.64 -3.91
CA THR A 66 6.72 1.38 -5.33
C THR A 66 5.46 1.68 -6.11
N ASN A 67 5.61 2.28 -7.30
CA ASN A 67 4.52 2.50 -8.25
C ASN A 67 4.60 1.57 -9.47
N TYR A 68 5.47 0.55 -9.43
CA TYR A 68 5.42 -0.51 -10.42
C TYR A 68 4.08 -1.25 -10.34
N ALA A 69 3.43 -1.40 -11.49
CA ALA A 69 2.25 -2.24 -11.64
C ALA A 69 2.64 -3.59 -12.23
N SER A 70 2.10 -4.66 -11.66
CA SER A 70 2.35 -6.01 -12.16
C SER A 70 1.11 -6.89 -12.02
N ASP A 71 0.88 -7.73 -13.01
CA ASP A 71 -0.17 -8.75 -13.01
C ASP A 71 0.43 -10.15 -12.98
N LEU A 72 -0.07 -10.98 -12.07
CA LEU A 72 0.25 -12.41 -12.06
C LEU A 72 -0.63 -13.13 -13.09
N LEU A 73 -0.07 -13.44 -14.25
CA LEU A 73 -0.80 -14.10 -15.33
C LEU A 73 -1.06 -15.59 -15.02
N LYS A 74 -0.08 -16.27 -14.43
CA LYS A 74 -0.14 -17.66 -13.95
C LYS A 74 1.03 -17.92 -12.99
N PRO A 75 1.02 -19.02 -12.23
CA PRO A 75 2.17 -19.38 -11.39
C PRO A 75 3.50 -19.32 -12.16
N GLY A 76 4.45 -18.53 -11.65
CA GLY A 76 5.77 -18.32 -12.24
C GLY A 76 5.81 -17.35 -13.43
N ARG A 77 4.69 -16.70 -13.81
CA ARG A 77 4.69 -15.70 -14.89
C ARG A 77 4.03 -14.41 -14.45
N VAL A 78 4.83 -13.36 -14.34
CA VAL A 78 4.42 -11.99 -14.00
C VAL A 78 4.61 -11.11 -15.22
N GLU A 79 3.67 -10.20 -15.47
CA GLU A 79 3.76 -9.15 -16.46
C GLU A 79 3.92 -7.81 -15.73
N LEU A 80 4.97 -7.05 -16.10
CA LEU A 80 5.16 -5.67 -15.64
C LEU A 80 4.47 -4.73 -16.62
N LYS A 81 3.75 -3.75 -16.10
CA LYS A 81 3.06 -2.73 -16.90
C LYS A 81 3.73 -1.37 -16.71
N GLY A 82 4.16 -0.80 -17.83
CA GLY A 82 4.78 0.52 -17.84
C GLY A 82 6.13 0.58 -17.13
N SER A 83 6.49 1.78 -16.74
CA SER A 83 7.69 2.08 -15.94
C SER A 83 7.27 2.52 -14.54
N GLY A 84 8.12 2.26 -13.56
CA GLY A 84 7.89 2.67 -12.18
C GLY A 84 9.17 3.10 -11.49
N VAL A 85 9.04 3.48 -10.25
CA VAL A 85 10.16 3.74 -9.34
C VAL A 85 9.87 3.09 -7.99
N THR A 86 10.92 2.60 -7.35
CA THR A 86 10.88 2.16 -5.96
C THR A 86 11.70 3.10 -5.11
N LYS A 87 11.08 3.78 -4.17
CA LYS A 87 11.76 4.65 -3.21
C LYS A 87 11.89 3.93 -1.87
N MET A 88 13.04 4.05 -1.24
CA MET A 88 13.34 3.43 0.06
C MET A 88 13.91 4.46 1.03
N MET A 89 13.58 4.30 2.31
CA MET A 89 14.04 5.10 3.42
C MET A 89 14.45 4.19 4.57
N ALA A 90 15.63 4.38 5.09
CA ALA A 90 16.03 3.76 6.35
C ALA A 90 15.37 4.52 7.51
N LEU A 91 14.54 3.83 8.29
CA LEU A 91 13.89 4.44 9.46
C LEU A 91 14.80 4.45 10.69
N ASP A 92 15.86 3.65 10.66
CA ASP A 92 16.82 3.49 11.75
C ASP A 92 18.25 3.55 11.19
N GLU A 93 19.22 4.03 11.96
CA GLU A 93 20.62 4.14 11.53
C GLU A 93 21.18 2.81 11.05
N GLY A 94 20.88 1.71 11.74
CA GLY A 94 21.32 0.36 11.36
C GLY A 94 20.77 -0.16 10.03
N ALA A 95 19.77 0.53 9.44
CA ALA A 95 19.21 0.19 8.15
C ALA A 95 19.86 0.91 6.95
N ARG A 96 20.62 2.01 7.18
CA ARG A 96 21.11 2.91 6.10
C ARG A 96 21.97 2.21 5.07
N GLU A 97 23.01 1.52 5.51
CA GLU A 97 23.91 0.80 4.60
C GLU A 97 23.18 -0.28 3.82
N LYS A 98 22.28 -1.01 4.49
CA LYS A 98 21.49 -2.07 3.87
C LYS A 98 20.50 -1.52 2.83
N ALA A 99 19.86 -0.40 3.11
CA ALA A 99 18.97 0.29 2.16
C ALA A 99 19.75 0.75 0.92
N ALA A 100 20.91 1.36 1.12
CA ALA A 100 21.77 1.80 0.01
C ALA A 100 22.25 0.61 -0.84
N ARG A 101 22.67 -0.48 -0.21
CA ARG A 101 23.08 -1.70 -0.91
C ARG A 101 21.93 -2.32 -1.71
N LEU A 102 20.72 -2.38 -1.14
CA LEU A 102 19.53 -2.88 -1.85
C LEU A 102 19.20 -2.03 -3.07
N VAL A 103 19.21 -0.70 -2.94
CA VAL A 103 19.00 0.20 -4.08
C VAL A 103 20.05 -0.06 -5.16
N GLY A 104 21.33 -0.18 -4.79
CA GLY A 104 22.41 -0.49 -5.74
C GLY A 104 22.19 -1.82 -6.47
N LEU A 105 21.77 -2.88 -5.75
CA LEU A 105 21.48 -4.20 -6.35
C LEU A 105 20.28 -4.13 -7.32
N LEU A 106 19.23 -3.41 -6.96
CA LEU A 106 18.05 -3.25 -7.81
C LEU A 106 18.41 -2.46 -9.08
N CYS A 107 19.17 -1.35 -8.97
CA CYS A 107 19.61 -0.58 -10.11
C CYS A 107 20.53 -1.40 -11.03
N ALA A 108 21.41 -2.24 -10.49
CA ALA A 108 22.30 -3.09 -11.26
C ALA A 108 21.58 -4.11 -12.16
N VAL A 109 20.34 -4.48 -11.81
CA VAL A 109 19.51 -5.37 -12.63
C VAL A 109 18.46 -4.60 -13.47
N GLY A 110 18.61 -3.27 -13.58
CA GLY A 110 17.73 -2.43 -14.41
C GLY A 110 16.42 -2.02 -13.74
N HIS A 111 16.24 -2.29 -12.45
CA HIS A 111 15.08 -1.80 -11.70
C HIS A 111 15.33 -0.36 -11.25
N ASN A 112 14.40 0.55 -11.53
CA ASN A 112 14.51 1.93 -11.10
C ASN A 112 14.23 2.05 -9.60
N ALA A 113 15.27 2.20 -8.79
CA ALA A 113 15.20 2.33 -7.35
C ALA A 113 16.06 3.48 -6.85
N MET A 114 15.65 4.12 -5.75
CA MET A 114 16.40 5.22 -5.14
C MET A 114 16.16 5.32 -3.63
N LEU A 115 17.10 5.93 -2.91
CA LEU A 115 16.87 6.41 -1.55
C LEU A 115 16.10 7.73 -1.61
N SER A 116 15.23 7.95 -0.65
CA SER A 116 14.47 9.20 -0.52
C SER A 116 14.13 9.43 0.96
N ASP A 117 14.26 10.66 1.41
CA ASP A 117 13.84 11.06 2.76
C ASP A 117 12.34 11.34 2.85
N ASP A 118 11.64 11.38 1.70
CA ASP A 118 10.21 11.69 1.60
C ASP A 118 9.32 10.44 1.53
N VAL A 119 9.87 9.24 1.75
CA VAL A 119 9.12 7.97 1.59
C VAL A 119 7.86 7.92 2.43
N LEU A 120 7.86 8.50 3.65
CA LEU A 120 6.65 8.55 4.48
C LEU A 120 5.57 9.44 3.85
N ILE A 121 5.95 10.54 3.21
CA ILE A 121 5.03 11.39 2.43
C ILE A 121 4.46 10.59 1.25
N ASP A 122 5.34 9.95 0.47
CA ASP A 122 4.94 9.11 -0.67
C ASP A 122 3.96 7.98 -0.26
N ILE A 123 4.20 7.34 0.90
CA ILE A 123 3.30 6.30 1.44
C ILE A 123 1.92 6.89 1.73
N TRP A 124 1.83 8.02 2.43
CA TRP A 124 0.56 8.64 2.78
C TRP A 124 -0.19 9.16 1.55
N GLU A 125 0.51 9.76 0.59
CA GLU A 125 -0.10 10.21 -0.67
C GLU A 125 -0.62 9.03 -1.50
N LYS A 126 0.13 7.92 -1.54
CA LYS A 126 -0.33 6.68 -2.17
C LYS A 126 -1.53 6.07 -1.44
N VAL A 127 -1.58 6.17 -0.10
CA VAL A 127 -2.75 5.74 0.68
C VAL A 127 -3.96 6.62 0.36
N ALA A 128 -3.80 7.94 0.26
CA ALA A 128 -4.87 8.86 -0.11
C ALA A 128 -5.42 8.54 -1.52
N PHE A 129 -4.54 8.32 -2.48
CA PHE A 129 -4.90 7.88 -3.83
C PHE A 129 -5.65 6.54 -3.82
N ASN A 130 -5.12 5.53 -3.12
CA ASN A 130 -5.73 4.21 -3.04
C ASN A 130 -7.07 4.23 -2.28
N ALA A 131 -7.17 5.00 -1.20
CA ALA A 131 -8.41 5.14 -0.44
C ALA A 131 -9.53 5.71 -1.30
N ALA A 132 -9.24 6.69 -2.13
CA ALA A 132 -10.19 7.27 -3.07
C ALA A 132 -10.54 6.30 -4.21
N LEU A 133 -9.55 5.91 -4.99
CA LEU A 133 -9.76 5.22 -6.25
C LEU A 133 -10.11 3.74 -6.07
N ASN A 134 -9.35 3.02 -5.23
CA ASN A 134 -9.54 1.58 -5.07
C ASN A 134 -10.88 1.24 -4.40
N THR A 135 -11.31 2.02 -3.40
CA THR A 135 -12.60 1.79 -2.75
C THR A 135 -13.76 2.09 -3.69
N THR A 136 -13.69 3.21 -4.40
CA THR A 136 -14.77 3.61 -5.31
C THR A 136 -14.92 2.62 -6.46
N THR A 137 -13.83 2.17 -7.08
CA THR A 137 -13.89 1.12 -8.11
C THR A 137 -14.38 -0.22 -7.54
N ALA A 138 -13.95 -0.59 -6.32
CA ALA A 138 -14.43 -1.80 -5.66
C ALA A 138 -15.92 -1.73 -5.30
N ILE A 139 -16.45 -0.58 -4.92
CA ILE A 139 -17.86 -0.40 -4.59
C ILE A 139 -18.75 -0.40 -5.85
N THR A 140 -18.32 0.33 -6.89
CA THR A 140 -19.11 0.50 -8.12
C THR A 140 -18.96 -0.66 -9.10
N GLY A 141 -17.83 -1.36 -9.08
CA GLY A 141 -17.47 -2.37 -10.08
C GLY A 141 -16.93 -1.77 -11.38
N LEU A 142 -16.72 -0.46 -11.43
CA LEU A 142 -16.23 0.26 -12.62
C LEU A 142 -14.71 0.25 -12.69
N THR A 143 -14.18 0.42 -13.90
CA THR A 143 -12.76 0.70 -14.13
C THR A 143 -12.41 2.13 -13.70
N VAL A 144 -11.12 2.45 -13.69
CA VAL A 144 -10.61 3.79 -13.34
C VAL A 144 -11.26 4.88 -14.19
N GLY A 145 -11.28 4.73 -15.51
CA GLY A 145 -11.92 5.68 -16.42
C GLY A 145 -13.44 5.73 -16.23
N GLY A 146 -14.07 4.59 -15.94
CA GLY A 146 -15.49 4.54 -15.62
C GLY A 146 -15.88 5.38 -14.42
N VAL A 147 -15.07 5.32 -13.35
CA VAL A 147 -15.26 6.19 -12.16
C VAL A 147 -14.96 7.65 -12.50
N GLY A 148 -13.92 7.93 -13.29
CA GLY A 148 -13.56 9.29 -13.71
C GLY A 148 -14.52 9.95 -14.70
N SER A 149 -15.52 9.23 -15.23
CA SER A 149 -16.42 9.74 -16.28
C SER A 149 -17.47 10.76 -15.80
N LEU A 150 -17.77 10.78 -14.49
CA LEU A 150 -18.77 11.66 -13.89
C LEU A 150 -18.11 12.67 -12.94
N SER A 151 -18.58 13.92 -12.98
CA SER A 151 -18.11 15.00 -12.10
C SER A 151 -18.32 14.70 -10.63
N GLU A 152 -19.46 14.10 -10.29
CA GLU A 152 -19.82 13.75 -8.92
C GLU A 152 -18.89 12.68 -8.31
N SER A 153 -18.48 11.70 -9.13
CA SER A 153 -17.52 10.71 -8.67
C SER A 153 -16.12 11.30 -8.52
N ARG A 154 -15.67 12.17 -9.41
CA ARG A 154 -14.40 12.90 -9.28
C ARG A 154 -14.35 13.69 -7.98
N GLN A 155 -15.43 14.46 -7.68
CA GLN A 155 -15.51 15.22 -6.43
C GLN A 155 -15.44 14.31 -5.21
N LEU A 156 -16.12 13.15 -5.24
CA LEU A 156 -16.06 12.17 -4.16
C LEU A 156 -14.62 11.64 -3.95
N LEU A 157 -13.88 11.36 -5.02
CA LEU A 157 -12.49 10.90 -4.93
C LEU A 157 -11.59 11.96 -4.29
N PHE A 158 -11.74 13.23 -4.68
CA PHE A 158 -11.01 14.33 -4.07
C PHE A 158 -11.33 14.47 -2.59
N ASP A 159 -12.59 14.42 -2.24
CA ASP A 159 -13.03 14.56 -0.86
C ASP A 159 -12.48 13.42 0.04
N ILE A 160 -12.50 12.16 -0.44
CA ILE A 160 -11.92 11.02 0.29
C ILE A 160 -10.41 11.19 0.46
N SER A 161 -9.70 11.55 -0.62
CA SER A 161 -8.25 11.73 -0.56
C SER A 161 -7.86 12.91 0.34
N SER A 162 -8.63 14.01 0.34
CA SER A 162 -8.41 15.16 1.23
C SER A 162 -8.58 14.78 2.71
N GLU A 163 -9.54 13.91 3.05
CA GLU A 163 -9.68 13.40 4.42
C GLU A 163 -8.43 12.63 4.86
N VAL A 164 -7.84 11.80 3.99
CA VAL A 164 -6.60 11.07 4.30
C VAL A 164 -5.42 12.02 4.44
N VAL A 165 -5.28 13.01 3.54
CA VAL A 165 -4.21 14.02 3.61
C VAL A 165 -4.34 14.86 4.89
N MET A 166 -5.54 15.19 5.31
CA MET A 166 -5.79 15.88 6.58
C MET A 166 -5.29 15.06 7.78
N VAL A 167 -5.53 13.74 7.76
CA VAL A 167 -5.03 12.82 8.80
C VAL A 167 -3.50 12.73 8.77
N ALA A 168 -2.88 12.63 7.57
CA ALA A 168 -1.43 12.63 7.41
C ALA A 168 -0.78 13.87 8.04
N LYS A 169 -1.35 15.07 7.79
CA LYS A 169 -0.88 16.32 8.37
C LYS A 169 -0.97 16.34 9.89
N ALA A 170 -2.01 15.75 10.47
CA ALA A 170 -2.13 15.62 11.92
C ALA A 170 -1.07 14.67 12.54
N GLU A 171 -0.59 13.70 11.78
CA GLU A 171 0.56 12.85 12.15
C GLU A 171 1.92 13.52 11.86
N GLY A 172 1.94 14.79 11.43
CA GLY A 172 3.17 15.51 11.11
C GLY A 172 3.75 15.21 9.74
N ILE A 173 3.02 14.50 8.88
CA ILE A 173 3.44 14.17 7.51
C ILE A 173 2.91 15.23 6.55
N ASN A 174 3.81 15.92 5.85
CA ASN A 174 3.47 17.02 4.94
C ASN A 174 2.99 16.53 3.55
N ALA A 175 1.97 15.67 3.53
CA ALA A 175 1.35 15.20 2.29
C ALA A 175 0.67 16.34 1.54
N SER A 176 0.78 16.34 0.21
CA SER A 176 0.25 17.38 -0.67
C SER A 176 -1.08 16.97 -1.28
N GLU A 177 -2.14 17.68 -0.91
CA GLU A 177 -3.48 17.47 -1.47
C GLU A 177 -3.52 17.72 -2.98
N SER A 178 -2.89 18.81 -3.44
CA SER A 178 -2.83 19.14 -4.86
C SER A 178 -2.06 18.10 -5.69
N HIS A 179 -0.99 17.51 -5.11
CA HIS A 179 -0.26 16.44 -5.74
C HIS A 179 -1.12 15.18 -5.88
N VAL A 180 -1.81 14.77 -4.82
CA VAL A 180 -2.72 13.60 -4.85
C VAL A 180 -3.85 13.80 -5.86
N HIS A 181 -4.48 14.99 -5.86
CA HIS A 181 -5.53 15.33 -6.83
C HIS A 181 -5.01 15.29 -8.28
N GLY A 182 -3.80 15.82 -8.52
CA GLY A 182 -3.16 15.77 -9.84
C GLY A 182 -2.91 14.33 -10.32
N ILE A 183 -2.49 13.43 -9.42
CA ILE A 183 -2.32 12.00 -9.75
C ILE A 183 -3.69 11.36 -10.06
N ILE A 184 -4.72 11.63 -9.25
CA ILE A 184 -6.07 11.11 -9.47
C ILE A 184 -6.59 11.54 -10.86
N GLU A 185 -6.44 12.82 -11.22
CA GLU A 185 -6.86 13.31 -12.55
C GLU A 185 -6.08 12.64 -13.70
N SER A 186 -4.77 12.47 -13.53
CA SER A 186 -3.93 11.90 -14.59
C SER A 186 -4.29 10.48 -14.97
N VAL A 187 -4.82 9.67 -14.03
CA VAL A 187 -5.16 8.27 -14.31
C VAL A 187 -6.51 8.09 -15.02
N PHE A 188 -7.30 9.14 -15.14
CA PHE A 188 -8.57 9.07 -15.90
C PHE A 188 -8.36 9.11 -17.42
N ASP A 189 -7.17 9.52 -17.88
CA ASP A 189 -6.85 9.50 -19.28
C ASP A 189 -6.93 8.06 -19.82
N PRO A 190 -7.76 7.80 -20.84
CA PRO A 190 -7.91 6.46 -21.42
C PRO A 190 -6.60 5.87 -21.93
N GLU A 191 -5.67 6.71 -22.42
CA GLU A 191 -4.35 6.26 -22.87
C GLU A 191 -3.44 5.84 -21.72
N MET A 192 -3.69 6.34 -20.50
CA MET A 192 -2.89 6.05 -19.33
C MET A 192 -3.42 4.83 -18.54
N SER A 193 -4.66 4.85 -18.10
CA SER A 193 -5.18 3.84 -17.17
C SER A 193 -6.70 3.65 -17.23
N GLY A 194 -7.40 4.19 -18.22
CA GLY A 194 -8.87 4.22 -18.25
C GLY A 194 -9.53 2.85 -18.08
N ASP A 195 -9.00 1.80 -18.71
CA ASP A 195 -9.53 0.43 -18.61
C ASP A 195 -8.95 -0.38 -17.41
N HIS A 196 -8.10 0.25 -16.60
CA HIS A 196 -7.46 -0.43 -15.49
C HIS A 196 -8.46 -0.78 -14.38
N LYS A 197 -8.39 -2.01 -13.89
CA LYS A 197 -9.07 -2.47 -12.69
C LYS A 197 -8.11 -2.38 -11.52
N THR A 198 -8.45 -1.59 -10.52
CA THR A 198 -7.62 -1.47 -9.32
C THR A 198 -7.46 -2.82 -8.61
N SER A 199 -6.41 -2.95 -7.79
CA SER A 199 -6.16 -4.19 -7.03
C SER A 199 -7.34 -4.59 -6.13
N MET A 200 -8.01 -3.61 -5.52
CA MET A 200 -9.15 -3.86 -4.65
C MET A 200 -10.39 -4.32 -5.45
N LEU A 201 -10.62 -3.78 -6.65
CA LEU A 201 -11.66 -4.28 -7.55
C LEU A 201 -11.35 -5.71 -8.01
N GLN A 202 -10.09 -6.03 -8.32
CA GLN A 202 -9.67 -7.39 -8.67
C GLN A 202 -9.93 -8.37 -7.51
N ASP A 203 -9.61 -7.96 -6.27
CA ASP A 203 -9.90 -8.77 -5.08
C ASP A 203 -11.39 -9.02 -4.91
N ARG A 204 -12.23 -7.96 -5.08
CA ARG A 204 -13.70 -8.09 -5.03
C ARG A 204 -14.22 -9.07 -6.09
N ILE A 205 -13.75 -8.97 -7.34
CA ILE A 205 -14.15 -9.89 -8.43
C ILE A 205 -13.81 -11.33 -8.07
N LEU A 206 -12.64 -11.55 -7.47
CA LEU A 206 -12.16 -12.86 -7.05
C LEU A 206 -12.67 -13.30 -5.67
N LYS A 207 -13.54 -12.51 -5.04
CA LYS A 207 -14.08 -12.73 -3.68
C LYS A 207 -12.98 -12.98 -2.64
N ARG A 208 -11.87 -12.24 -2.75
CA ARG A 208 -10.76 -12.25 -1.78
C ARG A 208 -10.87 -11.07 -0.84
N ASN A 209 -10.39 -11.22 0.39
CA ASN A 209 -10.24 -10.09 1.31
C ASN A 209 -9.31 -9.04 0.71
N THR A 210 -9.75 -7.78 0.80
CA THR A 210 -9.00 -6.63 0.31
C THR A 210 -8.06 -6.09 1.40
N GLU A 211 -7.26 -5.09 1.06
CA GLU A 211 -6.43 -4.36 2.03
C GLU A 211 -7.15 -3.14 2.62
N ILE A 212 -8.48 -3.17 2.71
CA ILE A 212 -9.30 -2.03 3.16
C ILE A 212 -8.90 -1.54 4.55
N GLU A 213 -8.48 -2.44 5.45
CA GLU A 213 -8.03 -2.07 6.79
C GLU A 213 -6.77 -1.21 6.75
N ALA A 214 -5.77 -1.60 5.96
CA ALA A 214 -4.51 -0.86 5.84
C ALA A 214 -4.66 0.42 4.99
N VAL A 215 -5.58 0.43 4.02
CA VAL A 215 -5.80 1.57 3.13
C VAL A 215 -6.71 2.63 3.75
N CYS A 216 -7.80 2.23 4.40
CA CYS A 216 -8.77 3.17 4.99
C CYS A 216 -8.88 3.03 6.51
N GLY A 217 -8.99 1.79 7.03
CA GLY A 217 -9.26 1.54 8.44
C GLY A 217 -8.22 2.20 9.36
N ARG A 218 -6.94 2.07 9.03
CA ARG A 218 -5.86 2.70 9.81
C ARG A 218 -5.93 4.22 9.78
N ALA A 219 -6.19 4.84 8.62
CA ALA A 219 -6.33 6.30 8.53
C ALA A 219 -7.54 6.79 9.33
N VAL A 220 -8.67 6.07 9.32
CA VAL A 220 -9.85 6.37 10.17
C VAL A 220 -9.48 6.29 11.66
N GLN A 221 -8.76 5.25 12.09
CA GLN A 221 -8.34 5.09 13.49
C GLN A 221 -7.42 6.24 13.93
N ILE A 222 -6.45 6.60 13.10
CA ILE A 222 -5.53 7.72 13.34
C ILE A 222 -6.32 9.04 13.40
N GLY A 223 -7.23 9.29 12.45
CA GLY A 223 -8.08 10.47 12.46
C GLY A 223 -8.89 10.61 13.75
N LYS A 224 -9.50 9.53 14.23
CA LYS A 224 -10.22 9.50 15.50
C LYS A 224 -9.32 9.82 16.69
N LYS A 225 -8.09 9.30 16.72
CA LYS A 225 -7.10 9.62 17.77
C LYS A 225 -6.79 11.13 17.83
N HIS A 226 -6.79 11.81 16.69
CA HIS A 226 -6.59 13.25 16.57
C HIS A 226 -7.89 14.08 16.66
N GLY A 227 -9.04 13.45 16.92
CA GLY A 227 -10.33 14.15 16.99
C GLY A 227 -10.84 14.66 15.63
N LEU A 228 -10.29 14.15 14.53
CA LEU A 228 -10.68 14.51 13.18
C LEU A 228 -11.91 13.70 12.71
N LYS A 229 -12.75 14.36 11.90
CA LYS A 229 -13.89 13.69 11.25
C LYS A 229 -13.51 13.30 9.83
N THR A 230 -13.72 12.04 9.49
CA THR A 230 -13.45 11.48 8.17
C THR A 230 -14.68 10.75 7.59
N PRO A 231 -15.84 11.47 7.44
CA PRO A 231 -17.12 10.83 7.17
C PRO A 231 -17.15 10.09 5.84
N LYS A 232 -16.49 10.59 4.80
CA LYS A 232 -16.47 9.95 3.48
C LYS A 232 -15.56 8.73 3.49
N LEU A 233 -14.39 8.84 4.10
CA LEU A 233 -13.46 7.71 4.29
C LEU A 233 -14.09 6.61 5.15
N GLU A 234 -14.78 6.96 6.25
CA GLU A 234 -15.52 6.00 7.08
C GLU A 234 -16.64 5.31 6.31
N CYS A 235 -17.35 6.05 5.46
CA CYS A 235 -18.42 5.51 4.63
C CYS A 235 -17.89 4.46 3.64
N VAL A 236 -16.87 4.79 2.84
CA VAL A 236 -16.33 3.83 1.87
C VAL A 236 -15.65 2.64 2.54
N TYR A 237 -14.99 2.85 3.69
CA TYR A 237 -14.47 1.77 4.52
C TYR A 237 -15.58 0.80 4.94
N ALA A 238 -16.69 1.30 5.48
CA ALA A 238 -17.81 0.46 5.89
C ALA A 238 -18.44 -0.28 4.72
N LEU A 239 -18.63 0.37 3.57
CA LEU A 239 -19.21 -0.27 2.38
C LEU A 239 -18.34 -1.42 1.85
N VAL A 240 -17.03 -1.26 1.78
CA VAL A 240 -16.14 -2.36 1.34
C VAL A 240 -16.17 -3.50 2.35
N ARG A 241 -16.18 -3.21 3.67
CA ARG A 241 -16.32 -4.24 4.71
C ARG A 241 -17.63 -5.02 4.58
N VAL A 242 -18.73 -4.34 4.27
CA VAL A 242 -20.03 -5.00 4.01
C VAL A 242 -19.95 -5.91 2.79
N ILE A 243 -19.28 -5.48 1.73
CA ILE A 243 -19.06 -6.31 0.53
C ILE A 243 -18.29 -7.58 0.89
N GLU A 244 -17.17 -7.45 1.61
CA GLU A 244 -16.35 -8.60 2.05
C GLU A 244 -17.14 -9.60 2.91
N CYS A 245 -17.91 -9.11 3.86
CA CYS A 245 -18.76 -9.95 4.74
C CYS A 245 -19.81 -10.77 3.97
N ASN A 246 -20.12 -10.39 2.75
CA ASN A 246 -21.13 -11.07 1.94
C ASN A 246 -20.57 -11.98 0.84
N TYR A 247 -19.23 -12.14 0.73
CA TYR A 247 -18.64 -13.02 -0.29
C TYR A 247 -19.13 -14.47 -0.24
N ASN A 248 -19.46 -14.99 0.94
CA ASN A 248 -19.92 -16.35 1.16
C ASN A 248 -21.43 -16.46 1.30
N LYS A 249 -22.17 -15.34 1.23
CA LYS A 249 -23.63 -15.36 1.25
C LYS A 249 -24.11 -15.49 -0.20
N ILE A 250 -24.89 -16.52 -0.47
CA ILE A 250 -25.60 -16.65 -1.74
C ILE A 250 -26.56 -15.45 -1.80
N CYS A 251 -26.33 -14.55 -2.77
CA CYS A 251 -27.33 -13.54 -3.08
C CYS A 251 -28.58 -14.28 -3.54
N LEU A 252 -29.65 -14.13 -2.78
CA LEU A 252 -31.00 -14.62 -3.13
C LEU A 252 -31.51 -13.86 -4.35
#